data_76566053803e3b8bf02a6291159ea782
#
_entry.id   76566053803e3b8bf02a6291159ea782
#
_cell.length_a   1.000
_cell.length_b   1.000
_cell.length_c   1.000
_cell.angle_alpha   90.00
_cell.angle_beta   90.00
_cell.angle_gamma   90.00
#
_symmetry.space_group_name_H-M   'P 1'
#
loop_
_entity.id
_entity.type
_entity.pdbx_description
1 polymer ?
#
loop_
_entity_poly.entity_id
_entity_poly.type
_entity_poly.pdbx_seq_one_letter_code
_entity_poly.pdbx_strand_id
1 'polypeptide(L)'
;MKNYLYAIVFLIIFTSGLHAQCKRGEQLRITNDVEIKIVDCREATRLIYNEGWYPYSIEYEQEDRCPQLSSSAAEYYRSSNWELSAQSYSDLMELRCDQWNSDWVNADDVYLYWSIALQNLGKFEESEKVLTKGLQELPENTSLMTRLAYAYKKQDKIDEMIIEYERLMDSGSRDIDSLRD
;
A
#
# COMPACT_ATOMS: atom_id res chain seq x y z
N MET A 1 -36.76 27.61 -1.93
CA MET A 1 -36.58 26.91 -0.63
C MET A 1 -36.16 25.43 -0.75
N LYS A 2 -36.55 24.69 -1.80
CA LYS A 2 -36.12 23.28 -1.97
C LYS A 2 -34.62 23.11 -2.27
N ASN A 3 -33.98 24.04 -2.93
CA ASN A 3 -32.56 23.93 -3.32
C ASN A 3 -31.59 24.13 -2.15
N TYR A 4 -32.01 24.84 -1.10
CA TYR A 4 -31.17 25.01 0.11
C TYR A 4 -31.11 23.76 0.99
N LEU A 5 -32.19 22.96 0.99
CA LEU A 5 -32.21 21.71 1.77
C LEU A 5 -31.26 20.65 1.18
N TYR A 6 -31.19 20.58 -0.16
CA TYR A 6 -30.28 19.66 -0.85
C TYR A 6 -28.80 20.05 -0.63
N ALA A 7 -28.50 21.36 -0.65
CA ALA A 7 -27.14 21.84 -0.39
C ALA A 7 -26.69 21.53 1.05
N ILE A 8 -27.58 21.65 2.04
CA ILE A 8 -27.26 21.39 3.45
C ILE A 8 -27.10 19.88 3.69
N VAL A 9 -27.94 19.03 3.10
CA VAL A 9 -27.82 17.57 3.24
C VAL A 9 -26.57 17.05 2.51
N PHE A 10 -26.24 17.61 1.36
CA PHE A 10 -25.00 17.29 0.63
C PHE A 10 -23.77 17.74 1.43
N LEU A 11 -23.83 18.92 2.07
CA LEU A 11 -22.74 19.44 2.90
C LEU A 11 -22.49 18.53 4.11
N ILE A 12 -23.52 18.06 4.81
CA ILE A 12 -23.38 17.22 6.02
C ILE A 12 -22.81 15.83 5.67
N ILE A 13 -23.24 15.22 4.57
CA ILE A 13 -22.73 13.93 4.12
C ILE A 13 -21.27 14.06 3.62
N PHE A 14 -20.95 15.17 2.95
CA PHE A 14 -19.60 15.43 2.44
C PHE A 14 -18.60 15.73 3.55
N THR A 15 -19.00 16.44 4.59
CA THR A 15 -18.08 16.89 5.65
C THR A 15 -17.65 15.76 6.57
N SER A 16 -18.55 14.84 6.89
CA SER A 16 -18.20 13.64 7.66
C SER A 16 -17.34 12.67 6.83
N GLY A 17 -17.54 12.63 5.51
CA GLY A 17 -16.74 11.81 4.58
C GLY A 17 -15.33 12.37 4.34
N LEU A 18 -15.20 13.69 4.16
CA LEU A 18 -13.91 14.32 3.88
C LEU A 18 -12.92 14.18 5.06
N HIS A 19 -13.41 14.40 6.30
CA HIS A 19 -12.60 14.26 7.51
C HIS A 19 -12.17 12.82 7.80
N ALA A 20 -13.00 11.84 7.39
CA ALA A 20 -12.74 10.43 7.64
C ALA A 20 -11.80 9.78 6.61
N GLN A 21 -11.68 10.37 5.41
CA GLN A 21 -10.95 9.77 4.29
C GLN A 21 -9.65 10.50 3.93
N CYS A 22 -9.47 11.74 4.36
CA CYS A 22 -8.34 12.57 3.97
C CYS A 22 -7.10 12.25 4.81
N LYS A 23 -6.10 11.67 4.21
CA LYS A 23 -4.83 11.37 4.87
C LYS A 23 -3.85 12.55 4.76
N ARG A 24 -2.92 12.60 5.69
CA ARG A 24 -1.89 13.65 5.74
C ARG A 24 -0.98 13.54 4.52
N GLY A 25 -0.95 14.59 3.70
CA GLY A 25 -0.12 14.67 2.48
C GLY A 25 -0.85 14.34 1.18
N GLU A 26 -2.14 13.97 1.24
CA GLU A 26 -2.97 13.82 0.04
C GLU A 26 -3.34 15.19 -0.54
N GLN A 27 -3.34 15.28 -1.86
CA GLN A 27 -3.87 16.43 -2.59
C GLN A 27 -5.26 16.10 -3.14
N LEU A 28 -6.11 17.11 -3.13
CA LEU A 28 -7.47 17.02 -3.64
C LEU A 28 -7.62 17.96 -4.83
N ARG A 29 -8.16 17.44 -5.92
CA ARG A 29 -8.68 18.24 -7.02
C ARG A 29 -10.12 18.61 -6.67
N ILE A 30 -10.36 19.86 -6.32
CA ILE A 30 -11.69 20.38 -6.06
C ILE A 30 -12.13 21.27 -7.23
N THR A 31 -13.32 21.03 -7.74
CA THR A 31 -13.83 21.70 -8.93
C THR A 31 -15.17 22.38 -8.62
N ASN A 32 -15.32 23.64 -9.00
CA ASN A 32 -16.60 24.35 -9.02
C ASN A 32 -16.89 24.91 -10.44
N ASP A 33 -17.98 25.65 -10.59
CA ASP A 33 -18.41 26.19 -11.90
C ASP A 33 -17.42 27.20 -12.52
N VAL A 34 -16.45 27.67 -11.78
CA VAL A 34 -15.53 28.74 -12.17
C VAL A 34 -14.10 28.24 -12.36
N GLU A 35 -13.62 27.41 -11.46
CA GLU A 35 -12.21 27.00 -11.44
C GLU A 35 -11.99 25.60 -10.84
N ILE A 36 -10.80 25.07 -11.11
CA ILE A 36 -10.28 23.84 -10.52
C ILE A 36 -9.13 24.23 -9.59
N LYS A 37 -9.12 23.69 -8.37
CA LYS A 37 -8.01 23.87 -7.43
C LYS A 37 -7.45 22.52 -7.01
N ILE A 38 -6.13 22.45 -6.94
CA ILE A 38 -5.39 21.32 -6.39
C ILE A 38 -4.83 21.80 -5.05
N VAL A 39 -5.32 21.21 -3.97
CA VAL A 39 -5.02 21.67 -2.60
C VAL A 39 -4.89 20.48 -1.66
N ASP A 40 -4.14 20.65 -0.57
CA ASP A 40 -4.13 19.66 0.49
C ASP A 40 -5.45 19.62 1.26
N CYS A 41 -5.63 18.59 2.06
CA CYS A 41 -6.86 18.38 2.83
C CYS A 41 -7.19 19.53 3.79
N ARG A 42 -6.19 20.20 4.37
CA ARG A 42 -6.38 21.33 5.27
C ARG A 42 -6.88 22.55 4.50
N GLU A 43 -6.26 22.81 3.35
CA GLU A 43 -6.62 23.92 2.48
C GLU A 43 -8.00 23.71 1.85
N ALA A 44 -8.33 22.49 1.39
CA ALA A 44 -9.67 22.16 0.91
C ALA A 44 -10.73 22.42 1.98
N THR A 45 -10.47 22.00 3.21
CA THR A 45 -11.35 22.26 4.35
C THR A 45 -11.52 23.77 4.59
N ARG A 46 -10.44 24.54 4.56
CA ARG A 46 -10.46 25.98 4.74
C ARG A 46 -11.30 26.68 3.65
N LEU A 47 -11.07 26.33 2.38
CA LEU A 47 -11.79 26.90 1.23
C LEU A 47 -13.30 26.64 1.34
N ILE A 48 -13.68 25.40 1.63
CA ILE A 48 -15.09 24.99 1.71
C ILE A 48 -15.80 25.65 2.90
N TYR A 49 -15.18 25.59 4.09
CA TYR A 49 -15.86 26.03 5.32
C TYR A 49 -15.75 27.53 5.61
N ASN A 50 -14.57 28.11 5.36
CA ASN A 50 -14.30 29.49 5.76
C ASN A 50 -14.51 30.49 4.64
N GLU A 51 -14.27 30.07 3.38
CA GLU A 51 -14.34 30.94 2.22
C GLU A 51 -15.59 30.71 1.37
N GLY A 52 -16.44 29.72 1.74
CA GLY A 52 -17.69 29.45 1.04
C GLY A 52 -17.48 28.93 -0.39
N TRP A 53 -16.37 28.24 -0.64
CA TRP A 53 -16.06 27.64 -1.93
C TRP A 53 -16.78 26.29 -2.06
N TYR A 54 -17.85 26.23 -2.84
CA TYR A 54 -18.71 25.04 -2.97
C TYR A 54 -18.30 24.22 -4.20
N PRO A 55 -17.50 23.15 -4.03
CA PRO A 55 -17.16 22.26 -5.14
C PRO A 55 -18.36 21.41 -5.53
N TYR A 56 -18.54 21.14 -6.83
CA TYR A 56 -19.46 20.11 -7.30
C TYR A 56 -18.79 18.74 -7.48
N SER A 57 -17.46 18.71 -7.61
CA SER A 57 -16.68 17.48 -7.54
C SER A 57 -15.46 17.66 -6.65
N ILE A 58 -15.12 16.61 -5.92
CA ILE A 58 -13.88 16.48 -5.16
C ILE A 58 -13.27 15.15 -5.57
N GLU A 59 -12.13 15.22 -6.20
CA GLU A 59 -11.35 14.05 -6.62
C GLU A 59 -10.04 14.09 -5.87
N TYR A 60 -9.60 12.93 -5.41
CA TYR A 60 -8.25 12.82 -4.86
C TYR A 60 -7.28 12.94 -6.02
N GLU A 61 -6.52 14.02 -6.09
CA GLU A 61 -5.42 14.11 -7.01
C GLU A 61 -4.25 13.37 -6.37
N GLN A 62 -4.10 12.16 -6.81
CA GLN A 62 -2.86 11.47 -6.61
C GLN A 62 -1.84 12.12 -7.54
N GLU A 63 -0.92 12.90 -6.98
CA GLU A 63 0.39 12.92 -7.61
C GLU A 63 0.72 11.47 -7.87
N ASP A 64 1.08 11.16 -9.11
CA ASP A 64 1.44 9.81 -9.52
C ASP A 64 2.80 9.44 -8.89
N ARG A 65 2.78 9.33 -7.55
CA ARG A 65 3.97 8.98 -6.73
C ARG A 65 4.29 7.51 -6.81
N CYS A 66 3.31 6.72 -7.22
CA CYS A 66 3.46 5.28 -7.27
C CYS A 66 4.55 4.81 -8.24
N PRO A 67 4.65 5.31 -9.51
CA PRO A 67 5.75 4.91 -10.40
C PRO A 67 7.12 5.31 -9.86
N GLN A 68 7.23 6.49 -9.26
CA GLN A 68 8.48 6.99 -8.69
C GLN A 68 8.88 6.18 -7.46
N LEU A 69 7.93 5.87 -6.57
CA LEU A 69 8.16 5.03 -5.40
C LEU A 69 8.54 3.60 -5.80
N SER A 70 7.87 3.03 -6.80
CA SER A 70 8.18 1.71 -7.32
C SER A 70 9.60 1.65 -7.88
N SER A 71 9.97 2.64 -8.71
CA SER A 71 11.31 2.74 -9.28
C SER A 71 12.37 2.90 -8.20
N SER A 72 12.12 3.76 -7.20
CA SER A 72 13.04 4.00 -6.07
C SER A 72 13.18 2.76 -5.20
N ALA A 73 12.07 2.07 -4.89
CA ALA A 73 12.09 0.83 -4.11
C ALA A 73 12.96 -0.24 -4.77
N ALA A 74 12.79 -0.43 -6.10
CA ALA A 74 13.57 -1.37 -6.88
C ALA A 74 15.05 -0.96 -7.00
N GLU A 75 15.36 0.33 -7.10
CA GLU A 75 16.74 0.83 -7.13
C GLU A 75 17.44 0.63 -5.77
N TYR A 76 16.78 0.97 -4.67
CA TYR A 76 17.29 0.73 -3.32
C TYR A 76 17.50 -0.77 -3.06
N TYR A 77 16.58 -1.62 -3.52
CA TYR A 77 16.74 -3.07 -3.43
C TYR A 77 18.00 -3.54 -4.17
N ARG A 78 18.18 -3.13 -5.44
CA ARG A 78 19.34 -3.49 -6.27
C ARG A 78 20.67 -2.98 -5.70
N SER A 79 20.66 -1.82 -5.05
CA SER A 79 21.83 -1.26 -4.37
C SER A 79 22.04 -1.79 -2.95
N SER A 80 21.24 -2.76 -2.50
CA SER A 80 21.27 -3.34 -1.15
C SER A 80 21.05 -2.30 -0.03
N ASN A 81 20.37 -1.20 -0.34
CA ASN A 81 19.94 -0.23 0.66
C ASN A 81 18.61 -0.68 1.26
N TRP A 82 18.70 -1.65 2.18
CA TRP A 82 17.55 -2.38 2.69
C TRP A 82 16.56 -1.50 3.47
N GLU A 83 17.05 -0.50 4.22
CA GLU A 83 16.21 0.43 4.96
C GLU A 83 15.32 1.26 4.02
N LEU A 84 15.93 1.92 3.02
CA LEU A 84 15.16 2.73 2.08
C LEU A 84 14.28 1.87 1.17
N SER A 85 14.73 0.67 0.82
CA SER A 85 13.93 -0.28 0.07
C SER A 85 12.68 -0.68 0.86
N ALA A 86 12.83 -1.14 2.11
CA ALA A 86 11.71 -1.54 2.95
C ALA A 86 10.73 -0.37 3.19
N GLN A 87 11.25 0.84 3.42
CA GLN A 87 10.40 2.02 3.59
C GLN A 87 9.61 2.34 2.32
N SER A 88 10.25 2.32 1.15
CA SER A 88 9.58 2.63 -0.12
C SER A 88 8.50 1.61 -0.48
N TYR A 89 8.73 0.32 -0.19
CA TYR A 89 7.68 -0.70 -0.37
C TYR A 89 6.53 -0.53 0.64
N SER A 90 6.83 -0.13 1.89
CA SER A 90 5.80 0.21 2.86
C SER A 90 4.94 1.38 2.38
N ASP A 91 5.57 2.43 1.87
CA ASP A 91 4.88 3.61 1.35
C ASP A 91 3.99 3.26 0.14
N LEU A 92 4.46 2.36 -0.75
CA LEU A 92 3.65 1.84 -1.87
C LEU A 92 2.36 1.18 -1.37
N MET A 93 2.45 0.37 -0.31
CA MET A 93 1.29 -0.31 0.26
C MET A 93 0.37 0.64 1.00
N GLU A 94 0.90 1.64 1.70
CA GLU A 94 0.10 2.68 2.35
C GLU A 94 -0.68 3.54 1.35
N LEU A 95 -0.07 3.85 0.22
CA LEU A 95 -0.70 4.59 -0.88
C LEU A 95 -1.62 3.71 -1.74
N ARG A 96 -1.70 2.42 -1.48
CA ARG A 96 -2.52 1.47 -2.24
C ARG A 96 -2.15 1.41 -3.73
N CYS A 97 -0.86 1.57 -4.05
CA CYS A 97 -0.35 1.57 -5.41
C CYS A 97 -0.59 0.23 -6.13
N ASP A 98 -0.66 -0.87 -5.41
CA ASP A 98 -1.00 -2.21 -5.87
C ASP A 98 -2.42 -2.33 -6.47
N GLN A 99 -3.33 -1.43 -6.07
CA GLN A 99 -4.72 -1.47 -6.49
C GLN A 99 -5.04 -0.56 -7.69
N TRP A 100 -4.15 0.36 -8.04
CA TRP A 100 -4.47 1.41 -9.00
C TRP A 100 -3.92 1.20 -10.40
N ASN A 101 -2.79 0.54 -10.52
CA ASN A 101 -2.22 0.24 -11.81
C ASN A 101 -1.27 -0.96 -11.74
N SER A 102 -1.70 -2.09 -12.30
CA SER A 102 -0.90 -3.32 -12.36
C SER A 102 0.25 -3.26 -13.38
N ASP A 103 0.29 -2.25 -14.26
CA ASP A 103 1.28 -2.21 -15.33
C ASP A 103 2.69 -1.90 -14.84
N TRP A 104 2.84 -1.30 -13.65
CA TRP A 104 4.13 -0.91 -13.09
C TRP A 104 4.33 -1.28 -11.61
N VAL A 105 3.30 -1.75 -10.95
CA VAL A 105 3.38 -2.32 -9.60
C VAL A 105 2.62 -3.63 -9.56
N ASN A 106 3.34 -4.70 -9.30
CA ASN A 106 2.79 -6.03 -9.13
C ASN A 106 2.77 -6.37 -7.63
N ALA A 107 1.62 -6.71 -7.09
CA ALA A 107 1.46 -6.95 -5.66
C ALA A 107 2.39 -8.05 -5.14
N ASP A 108 2.58 -9.13 -5.89
CA ASP A 108 3.48 -10.22 -5.53
C ASP A 108 4.94 -9.76 -5.44
N ASP A 109 5.41 -8.93 -6.37
CA ASP A 109 6.75 -8.35 -6.33
C ASP A 109 6.93 -7.41 -5.13
N VAL A 110 5.93 -6.61 -4.80
CA VAL A 110 6.00 -5.71 -3.64
C VAL A 110 6.12 -6.50 -2.34
N TYR A 111 5.25 -7.48 -2.10
CA TYR A 111 5.32 -8.31 -0.91
C TYR A 111 6.64 -9.09 -0.83
N LEU A 112 7.10 -9.63 -1.97
CA LEU A 112 8.33 -10.40 -2.05
C LEU A 112 9.55 -9.54 -1.70
N TYR A 113 9.77 -8.45 -2.42
CA TYR A 113 10.98 -7.63 -2.24
C TYR A 113 10.96 -6.85 -0.93
N TRP A 114 9.80 -6.43 -0.43
CA TRP A 114 9.66 -5.84 0.90
C TRP A 114 10.08 -6.84 1.98
N SER A 115 9.57 -8.06 1.90
CA SER A 115 9.94 -9.11 2.86
C SER A 115 11.44 -9.42 2.84
N ILE A 116 12.06 -9.48 1.65
CA ILE A 116 13.49 -9.72 1.50
C ILE A 116 14.30 -8.56 2.11
N ALA A 117 13.90 -7.31 1.88
CA ALA A 117 14.56 -6.16 2.49
C ALA A 117 14.51 -6.24 4.02
N LEU A 118 13.35 -6.55 4.60
CA LEU A 118 13.18 -6.74 6.04
C LEU A 118 14.04 -7.90 6.57
N GLN A 119 14.12 -9.02 5.85
CA GLN A 119 14.97 -10.17 6.24
C GLN A 119 16.45 -9.81 6.25
N ASN A 120 16.91 -9.02 5.28
CA ASN A 120 18.30 -8.54 5.27
C ASN A 120 18.62 -7.57 6.41
N LEU A 121 17.60 -6.90 6.95
CA LEU A 121 17.69 -6.07 8.16
C LEU A 121 17.59 -6.88 9.46
N GLY A 122 17.38 -8.21 9.38
CA GLY A 122 17.13 -9.06 10.54
C GLY A 122 15.73 -8.89 11.16
N LYS A 123 14.82 -8.20 10.49
CA LYS A 123 13.45 -7.91 10.96
C LYS A 123 12.48 -9.01 10.53
N PHE A 124 12.70 -10.21 11.06
CA PHE A 124 11.98 -11.42 10.63
C PHE A 124 10.50 -11.39 11.02
N GLU A 125 10.14 -10.84 12.18
CA GLU A 125 8.74 -10.69 12.61
C GLU A 125 7.95 -9.70 11.73
N GLU A 126 8.59 -8.62 11.27
CA GLU A 126 7.97 -7.68 10.35
C GLU A 126 7.80 -8.33 8.97
N SER A 127 8.82 -9.05 8.50
CA SER A 127 8.76 -9.82 7.26
C SER A 127 7.64 -10.87 7.28
N GLU A 128 7.48 -11.61 8.37
CA GLU A 128 6.39 -12.56 8.56
C GLU A 128 5.01 -11.90 8.37
N LYS A 129 4.79 -10.74 8.99
CA LYS A 129 3.52 -10.00 8.84
C LYS A 129 3.25 -9.58 7.40
N VAL A 130 4.28 -9.10 6.70
CA VAL A 130 4.20 -8.71 5.29
C VAL A 130 3.85 -9.90 4.42
N LEU A 131 4.54 -11.04 4.61
CA LEU A 131 4.34 -12.26 3.84
C LEU A 131 2.97 -12.90 4.11
N THR A 132 2.55 -12.93 5.37
CA THR A 132 1.21 -13.43 5.74
C THR A 132 0.12 -12.59 5.08
N LYS A 133 0.26 -11.26 5.05
CA LYS A 133 -0.66 -10.39 4.34
C LYS A 133 -0.63 -10.65 2.84
N GLY A 134 0.54 -10.79 2.23
CA GLY A 134 0.68 -11.14 0.81
C GLY A 134 0.00 -12.47 0.46
N LEU A 135 0.14 -13.48 1.31
CA LEU A 135 -0.50 -14.79 1.11
C LEU A 135 -2.01 -14.79 1.36
N GLN A 136 -2.56 -13.81 2.07
CA GLN A 136 -4.03 -13.62 2.13
C GLN A 136 -4.59 -13.14 0.79
N GLU A 137 -3.84 -12.33 0.06
CA GLU A 137 -4.22 -11.83 -1.26
C GLU A 137 -3.81 -12.79 -2.40
N LEU A 138 -2.70 -13.51 -2.23
CA LEU A 138 -2.05 -14.38 -3.21
C LEU A 138 -1.77 -15.76 -2.58
N PRO A 139 -2.79 -16.55 -2.25
CA PRO A 139 -2.66 -17.75 -1.40
C PRO A 139 -1.82 -18.88 -2.01
N GLU A 140 -1.63 -18.88 -3.34
CA GLU A 140 -0.86 -19.91 -4.06
C GLU A 140 0.54 -19.41 -4.50
N ASN A 141 0.97 -18.23 -4.03
CA ASN A 141 2.28 -17.70 -4.40
C ASN A 141 3.41 -18.42 -3.67
N THR A 142 4.07 -19.32 -4.39
CA THR A 142 5.16 -20.17 -3.84
C THR A 142 6.38 -19.38 -3.41
N SER A 143 6.67 -18.24 -4.04
CA SER A 143 7.79 -17.38 -3.65
C SER A 143 7.55 -16.75 -2.26
N LEU A 144 6.31 -16.30 -2.01
CA LEU A 144 5.96 -15.77 -0.68
C LEU A 144 5.95 -16.86 0.38
N MET A 145 5.43 -18.07 0.09
CA MET A 145 5.48 -19.22 1.01
C MET A 145 6.93 -19.58 1.38
N THR A 146 7.81 -19.64 0.37
CA THR A 146 9.24 -19.92 0.58
C THR A 146 9.89 -18.91 1.50
N ARG A 147 9.60 -17.62 1.30
CA ARG A 147 10.12 -16.56 2.17
C ARG A 147 9.53 -16.59 3.57
N LEU A 148 8.27 -16.99 3.71
CA LEU A 148 7.63 -17.13 5.01
C LEU A 148 8.25 -18.30 5.81
N ALA A 149 8.46 -19.46 5.17
CA ALA A 149 9.16 -20.58 5.77
C ALA A 149 10.58 -20.18 6.24
N TYR A 150 11.31 -19.40 5.43
CA TYR A 150 12.60 -18.85 5.82
C TYR A 150 12.50 -17.91 7.04
N ALA A 151 11.50 -17.02 7.07
CA ALA A 151 11.28 -16.14 8.20
C ALA A 151 10.98 -16.92 9.49
N TYR A 152 10.18 -17.98 9.42
CA TYR A 152 9.93 -18.90 10.54
C TYR A 152 11.19 -19.61 11.00
N LYS A 153 11.99 -20.15 10.07
CA LYS A 153 13.29 -20.77 10.37
C LYS A 153 14.20 -19.84 11.19
N LYS A 154 14.24 -18.55 10.84
CA LYS A 154 15.07 -17.54 11.51
C LYS A 154 14.55 -17.12 12.90
N GLN A 155 13.30 -17.41 13.18
CA GLN A 155 12.63 -17.15 14.46
C GLN A 155 12.51 -18.40 15.35
N ASP A 156 13.10 -19.54 14.95
CA ASP A 156 12.97 -20.85 15.59
C ASP A 156 11.52 -21.35 15.71
N LYS A 157 10.63 -20.87 14.84
CA LYS A 157 9.23 -21.29 14.71
C LYS A 157 9.15 -22.55 13.83
N ILE A 158 9.56 -23.69 14.37
CA ILE A 158 9.77 -24.92 13.59
C ILE A 158 8.45 -25.51 13.10
N ASP A 159 7.41 -25.49 13.92
CA ASP A 159 6.10 -26.07 13.56
C ASP A 159 5.45 -25.28 12.40
N GLU A 160 5.49 -23.96 12.47
CA GLU A 160 4.98 -23.07 11.40
C GLU A 160 5.80 -23.22 10.12
N MET A 161 7.10 -23.35 10.23
CA MET A 161 7.98 -23.61 9.10
C MET A 161 7.61 -24.91 8.39
N ILE A 162 7.36 -26.01 9.14
CA ILE A 162 6.95 -27.30 8.57
C ILE A 162 5.64 -27.16 7.82
N ILE A 163 4.66 -26.46 8.37
CA ILE A 163 3.37 -26.24 7.72
C ILE A 163 3.56 -25.54 6.35
N GLU A 164 4.40 -24.50 6.27
CA GLU A 164 4.63 -23.82 4.99
C GLU A 164 5.39 -24.72 3.99
N TYR A 165 6.29 -25.60 4.45
CA TYR A 165 6.92 -26.58 3.57
C TYR A 165 5.93 -27.62 3.03
N GLU A 166 5.00 -28.09 3.85
CA GLU A 166 3.95 -29.01 3.42
C GLU A 166 3.08 -28.33 2.34
N ARG A 167 2.67 -27.07 2.54
CA ARG A 167 1.95 -26.29 1.54
C ARG A 167 2.72 -26.14 0.22
N LEU A 168 4.04 -25.90 0.30
CA LEU A 168 4.91 -25.81 -0.90
C LEU A 168 4.97 -27.14 -1.64
N MET A 169 5.08 -28.27 -0.93
CA MET A 169 5.07 -29.60 -1.54
C MET A 169 3.72 -29.90 -2.24
N ASP A 170 2.63 -29.54 -1.62
CA ASP A 170 1.28 -29.74 -2.15
C ASP A 170 1.03 -28.88 -3.41
N SER A 171 1.63 -27.69 -3.48
CA SER A 171 1.56 -26.83 -4.67
C SER A 171 2.36 -27.33 -5.87
N GLY A 172 3.13 -28.42 -5.71
CA GLY A 172 4.01 -28.97 -6.74
C GLY A 172 5.25 -28.13 -7.06
N SER A 173 5.57 -27.16 -6.20
CA SER A 173 6.77 -26.33 -6.34
C SER A 173 8.02 -27.16 -6.13
N ARG A 174 8.97 -27.04 -7.08
CA ARG A 174 10.31 -27.69 -6.99
C ARG A 174 11.35 -26.79 -6.27
N ASP A 175 10.93 -25.65 -5.78
CA ASP A 175 11.83 -24.62 -5.21
C ASP A 175 12.33 -24.94 -3.78
N ILE A 176 12.05 -26.16 -3.31
CA ILE A 176 12.47 -26.61 -1.97
C ILE A 176 14.01 -26.68 -1.86
N ASP A 177 14.73 -26.84 -2.97
CA ASP A 177 16.18 -26.94 -2.95
C ASP A 177 16.91 -25.64 -2.61
N SER A 178 16.26 -24.48 -2.80
CA SER A 178 16.82 -23.16 -2.44
C SER A 178 16.85 -22.88 -0.92
N LEU A 179 16.28 -23.77 -0.11
CA LEU A 179 16.11 -23.62 1.33
C LEU A 179 17.11 -24.45 2.15
N ARG A 180 18.03 -25.13 1.48
CA ARG A 180 19.01 -26.05 2.11
C ARG A 180 20.18 -25.34 2.78
N ASP A 181 20.42 -24.09 2.48
CA ASP A 181 21.49 -23.24 3.05
C ASP A 181 20.93 -22.30 4.12
#